data_97320cb74e6eb4390323a698adda8827
#
_entry.id   97320cb74e6eb4390323a698adda8827
#
_cell.length_a   1.000
_cell.length_b   1.000
_cell.length_c   1.000
_cell.angle_alpha   90.00
_cell.angle_beta   90.00
_cell.angle_gamma   90.00
#
_symmetry.space_group_name_H-M   'P 1'
#
loop_
_entity.id
_entity.type
_entity.pdbx_description
1 polymer ?
#
loop_
_entity_poly.entity_id
_entity_poly.type
_entity_poly.pdbx_seq_one_letter_code
_entity_poly.pdbx_strand_id
1 'polypeptide(L)'
;MFAPAIVRAGLSGGAAVSHAVAVLRAARLARSAKPFLARGSRAERCPACRLARSHCLCAWRPQVSAASGVCLLMHDVEALKPSNTGWLIADVIEDTSAFGWSRTEVDAQLPALLDDPQWQPYLVFPGEYAGPERVVSSVQVEEGRRPLFVLLDATWTQARKMFRKSPYLDRLPVLGLQPETLSRYRLRRSKRDDHLCTAEVAALCLELAGDVRAADALNAYLDVFSQHYLAAKAPRAVDLEDALHQRLKTFL
;
A
#
# COMPACT_ATOMS: atom_id res chain seq x y z
N MET A 1 23.27 20.27 -17.11
CA MET A 1 22.15 20.47 -16.21
C MET A 1 20.94 19.80 -16.84
N PHE A 2 20.79 18.49 -16.61
CA PHE A 2 19.69 17.70 -17.15
C PHE A 2 18.87 17.15 -15.98
N ALA A 3 17.63 17.58 -15.89
CA ALA A 3 16.67 17.01 -14.93
C ALA A 3 16.34 15.58 -15.33
N PRO A 4 16.31 14.60 -14.41
CA PRO A 4 15.82 13.27 -14.73
C PRO A 4 14.32 13.33 -14.93
N ALA A 5 13.86 12.86 -16.09
CA ALA A 5 12.46 12.79 -16.44
C ALA A 5 11.74 11.79 -15.53
N ILE A 6 10.70 12.25 -14.86
CA ILE A 6 9.65 11.41 -14.29
C ILE A 6 9.07 10.62 -15.46
N VAL A 7 9.31 9.31 -15.50
CA VAL A 7 8.77 8.43 -16.54
C VAL A 7 7.28 8.27 -16.28
N ARG A 8 6.47 9.10 -16.92
CA ARG A 8 5.03 8.85 -17.08
C ARG A 8 4.87 7.74 -18.11
N ALA A 9 4.44 6.58 -17.68
CA ALA A 9 4.11 5.47 -18.56
C ALA A 9 2.82 5.81 -19.31
N GLY A 10 2.94 6.16 -20.59
CA GLY A 10 1.82 6.30 -21.51
C GLY A 10 1.23 4.94 -21.84
N LEU A 11 -0.09 4.84 -21.81
CA LEU A 11 -0.87 3.66 -22.11
C LEU A 11 -0.84 3.34 -23.61
N SER A 12 -0.27 2.20 -24.01
CA SER A 12 -0.69 1.47 -25.21
C SER A 12 -0.30 0.00 -25.13
N GLY A 13 -1.28 -0.89 -25.14
CA GLY A 13 -1.14 -2.29 -25.52
C GLY A 13 -0.53 -3.24 -24.50
N GLY A 14 -1.33 -3.92 -23.66
CA GLY A 14 -1.02 -5.28 -23.17
C GLY A 14 0.12 -5.47 -22.16
N ALA A 15 0.91 -4.47 -21.82
CA ALA A 15 1.97 -4.58 -20.82
C ALA A 15 1.40 -4.39 -19.42
N ALA A 16 1.75 -5.29 -18.48
CA ALA A 16 1.41 -5.14 -17.08
C ALA A 16 1.87 -3.76 -16.58
N VAL A 17 0.94 -2.92 -16.12
CA VAL A 17 1.25 -1.60 -15.56
C VAL A 17 2.22 -1.80 -14.38
N SER A 18 3.44 -1.29 -14.52
CA SER A 18 4.47 -1.40 -13.50
C SER A 18 4.31 -0.27 -12.51
N HIS A 19 3.64 -0.51 -11.38
CA HIS A 19 3.52 0.44 -10.27
C HIS A 19 4.73 0.34 -9.31
N ALA A 20 4.89 1.32 -8.41
CA ALA A 20 6.08 1.46 -7.55
C ALA A 20 6.42 0.19 -6.74
N VAL A 21 5.43 -0.51 -6.17
CA VAL A 21 5.66 -1.77 -5.42
C VAL A 21 6.14 -2.90 -6.33
N ALA A 22 5.71 -2.94 -7.60
CA ALA A 22 6.19 -3.94 -8.56
C ALA A 22 7.66 -3.69 -8.93
N VAL A 23 8.05 -2.43 -9.12
CA VAL A 23 9.45 -2.02 -9.35
C VAL A 23 10.32 -2.38 -8.15
N LEU A 24 9.89 -2.01 -6.94
CA LEU A 24 10.60 -2.35 -5.69
C LEU A 24 10.77 -3.87 -5.54
N ARG A 25 9.71 -4.65 -5.83
CA ARG A 25 9.76 -6.11 -5.81
C ARG A 25 10.77 -6.66 -6.82
N ALA A 26 10.77 -6.17 -8.03
CA ALA A 26 11.71 -6.62 -9.06
C ALA A 26 13.16 -6.33 -8.65
N ALA A 27 13.44 -5.12 -8.17
CA ALA A 27 14.75 -4.72 -7.66
C ALA A 27 15.20 -5.59 -6.48
N ARG A 28 14.26 -5.93 -5.55
CA ARG A 28 14.56 -6.80 -4.42
C ARG A 28 14.85 -8.24 -4.85
N LEU A 29 14.11 -8.78 -5.82
CA LEU A 29 14.36 -10.12 -6.38
C LEU A 29 15.71 -10.20 -7.10
N ALA A 30 16.08 -9.17 -7.85
CA ALA A 30 17.36 -9.12 -8.57
C ALA A 30 18.57 -9.21 -7.62
N ARG A 31 18.42 -8.76 -6.37
CA ARG A 31 19.46 -8.86 -5.32
C ARG A 31 19.43 -10.17 -4.52
N SER A 32 18.44 -11.04 -4.78
CA SER A 32 18.28 -12.28 -4.03
C SER A 32 19.17 -13.39 -4.58
N ALA A 33 20.10 -13.91 -3.78
CA ALA A 33 20.92 -15.08 -4.13
C ALA A 33 20.12 -16.40 -4.15
N LYS A 34 18.95 -16.43 -3.48
CA LYS A 34 18.06 -17.59 -3.40
C LYS A 34 16.63 -17.19 -3.73
N PRO A 35 15.82 -18.11 -4.34
CA PRO A 35 14.41 -17.85 -4.57
C PRO A 35 13.67 -17.54 -3.27
N PHE A 36 12.80 -16.54 -3.29
CA PHE A 36 11.90 -16.27 -2.16
C PHE A 36 10.76 -17.30 -2.15
N LEU A 37 10.75 -18.17 -1.15
CA LEU A 37 9.74 -19.20 -0.96
C LEU A 37 8.71 -18.72 0.08
N ALA A 38 7.57 -18.23 -0.41
CA ALA A 38 6.40 -17.94 0.44
C ALA A 38 5.54 -19.20 0.64
N ARG A 39 4.67 -19.19 1.66
CA ARG A 39 3.61 -20.21 1.76
C ARG A 39 2.78 -20.22 0.47
N GLY A 40 2.58 -21.40 -0.12
CA GLY A 40 1.90 -21.57 -1.40
C GLY A 40 2.75 -21.19 -2.63
N SER A 41 4.10 -21.26 -2.52
CA SER A 41 5.02 -21.00 -3.63
C SER A 41 4.88 -21.95 -4.82
N ARG A 42 4.24 -23.10 -4.62
CA ARG A 42 3.96 -24.08 -5.70
C ARG A 42 2.85 -23.63 -6.66
N ALA A 43 1.99 -22.68 -6.25
CA ALA A 43 0.95 -22.17 -7.12
C ALA A 43 1.54 -21.22 -8.16
N GLU A 44 1.23 -21.43 -9.43
CA GLU A 44 1.54 -20.48 -10.49
C GLU A 44 0.74 -19.20 -10.29
N ARG A 45 1.42 -18.08 -10.18
CA ARG A 45 0.79 -16.79 -9.87
C ARG A 45 0.82 -15.83 -11.06
N CYS A 46 -0.25 -15.06 -11.17
CA CYS A 46 -0.27 -13.93 -12.08
C CYS A 46 0.83 -12.92 -11.69
N PRO A 47 1.70 -12.50 -12.63
CA PRO A 47 2.77 -11.54 -12.31
C PRO A 47 2.24 -10.15 -11.95
N ALA A 48 1.05 -9.78 -12.43
CA ALA A 48 0.46 -8.46 -12.21
C ALA A 48 -0.32 -8.38 -10.89
N CYS A 49 -1.32 -9.22 -10.63
CA CYS A 49 -2.10 -9.16 -9.38
C CYS A 49 -1.58 -10.10 -8.26
N ARG A 50 -0.64 -11.01 -8.60
CA ARG A 50 0.04 -11.95 -7.69
C ARG A 50 -0.86 -13.04 -7.08
N LEU A 51 -2.12 -13.10 -7.42
CA LEU A 51 -3.00 -14.21 -7.11
C LEU A 51 -2.66 -15.45 -7.95
N ALA A 52 -3.15 -16.63 -7.55
CA ALA A 52 -3.09 -17.80 -8.41
C ALA A 52 -3.74 -17.47 -9.77
N ARG A 53 -3.20 -17.99 -10.89
CA ARG A 53 -3.72 -17.66 -12.24
C ARG A 53 -5.21 -17.96 -12.41
N SER A 54 -5.69 -19.05 -11.80
CA SER A 54 -7.10 -19.44 -11.78
C SER A 54 -8.02 -18.43 -11.06
N HIS A 55 -7.45 -17.53 -10.25
CA HIS A 55 -8.15 -16.54 -9.44
C HIS A 55 -7.61 -15.13 -9.74
N CYS A 56 -7.18 -14.90 -10.97
CA CYS A 56 -6.61 -13.62 -11.39
C CYS A 56 -7.62 -12.48 -11.23
N LEU A 57 -7.15 -11.33 -10.70
CA LEU A 57 -7.97 -10.16 -10.39
C LEU A 57 -7.67 -8.96 -11.31
N CYS A 58 -6.84 -9.14 -12.34
CA CYS A 58 -6.38 -8.01 -13.16
C CYS A 58 -7.50 -7.25 -13.89
N ALA A 59 -8.56 -7.95 -14.28
CA ALA A 59 -9.73 -7.34 -14.94
C ALA A 59 -10.60 -6.50 -13.98
N TRP A 60 -10.35 -6.59 -12.68
CA TRP A 60 -11.13 -5.96 -11.62
C TRP A 60 -10.38 -4.83 -10.92
N ARG A 61 -9.30 -4.33 -11.53
CA ARG A 61 -8.51 -3.23 -10.96
C ARG A 61 -9.31 -1.93 -11.06
N PRO A 62 -9.58 -1.24 -9.93
CA PRO A 62 -10.29 0.04 -9.94
C PRO A 62 -9.55 1.12 -10.74
N GLN A 63 -10.33 2.02 -11.32
CA GLN A 63 -9.85 3.21 -12.00
C GLN A 63 -10.47 4.45 -11.33
N VAL A 64 -9.76 4.99 -10.36
CA VAL A 64 -10.19 6.15 -9.58
C VAL A 64 -9.03 7.14 -9.45
N SER A 65 -9.36 8.42 -9.33
CA SER A 65 -8.40 9.46 -9.00
C SER A 65 -8.44 9.74 -7.49
N ALA A 66 -7.29 10.13 -6.94
CA ALA A 66 -7.15 10.66 -5.59
C ALA A 66 -6.32 11.95 -5.62
N ALA A 67 -6.69 12.90 -4.78
CA ALA A 67 -5.86 14.08 -4.54
C ALA A 67 -4.65 13.72 -3.68
N SER A 68 -4.77 12.74 -2.80
CA SER A 68 -3.70 12.27 -1.92
C SER A 68 -2.70 11.37 -2.63
N GLY A 69 -1.44 11.40 -2.17
CA GLY A 69 -0.42 10.42 -2.50
C GLY A 69 -0.13 9.46 -1.34
N VAL A 70 0.48 8.32 -1.64
CA VAL A 70 0.91 7.34 -0.65
C VAL A 70 2.40 7.02 -0.83
N CYS A 71 3.16 7.11 0.26
CA CYS A 71 4.55 6.66 0.34
C CYS A 71 4.62 5.38 1.19
N LEU A 72 4.91 4.25 0.57
CA LEU A 72 5.09 2.97 1.24
C LEU A 72 6.57 2.77 1.60
N LEU A 73 6.90 2.82 2.88
CA LEU A 73 8.20 2.40 3.39
C LEU A 73 8.09 0.93 3.81
N MET A 74 8.66 0.03 3.01
CA MET A 74 8.43 -1.41 3.11
C MET A 74 9.60 -2.13 3.75
N HIS A 75 9.33 -2.97 4.76
CA HIS A 75 10.36 -3.86 5.29
C HIS A 75 10.78 -4.89 4.23
N ASP A 76 12.06 -5.29 4.24
CA ASP A 76 12.78 -6.03 3.20
C ASP A 76 11.96 -7.07 2.39
N VAL A 77 11.22 -7.94 3.07
CA VAL A 77 10.48 -9.03 2.40
C VAL A 77 9.01 -8.73 2.10
N GLU A 78 8.51 -7.56 2.51
CA GLU A 78 7.08 -7.26 2.38
C GLU A 78 6.64 -7.21 0.91
N ALA A 79 7.40 -6.54 0.04
CA ALA A 79 7.10 -6.49 -1.40
C ALA A 79 7.10 -7.87 -2.08
N LEU A 80 7.73 -8.89 -1.48
CA LEU A 80 7.79 -10.25 -2.02
C LEU A 80 6.56 -11.10 -1.67
N LYS A 81 5.82 -10.75 -0.59
CA LYS A 81 4.69 -11.56 -0.09
C LYS A 81 3.48 -11.46 -1.02
N PRO A 82 2.91 -12.56 -1.51
CA PRO A 82 1.70 -12.52 -2.34
C PRO A 82 0.48 -11.90 -1.65
N SER A 83 0.45 -11.89 -0.33
CA SER A 83 -0.61 -11.30 0.50
C SER A 83 -0.30 -9.89 0.98
N ASN A 84 0.71 -9.23 0.42
CA ASN A 84 1.02 -7.84 0.76
C ASN A 84 -0.06 -6.91 0.24
N THR A 85 -0.64 -6.08 1.11
CA THR A 85 -1.72 -5.17 0.77
C THR A 85 -1.25 -3.78 0.34
N GLY A 86 0.02 -3.43 0.56
CA GLY A 86 0.64 -2.27 -0.08
C GLY A 86 0.62 -2.35 -1.61
N TRP A 87 0.62 -3.58 -2.16
CA TRP A 87 0.42 -3.82 -3.58
C TRP A 87 -0.92 -3.28 -4.09
N LEU A 88 -2.00 -3.51 -3.32
CA LEU A 88 -3.36 -3.08 -3.70
C LEU A 88 -3.48 -1.55 -3.69
N ILE A 89 -2.77 -0.88 -2.78
CA ILE A 89 -2.71 0.58 -2.74
C ILE A 89 -2.13 1.10 -4.06
N ALA A 90 -0.98 0.54 -4.48
CA ALA A 90 -0.33 0.94 -5.72
C ALA A 90 -1.10 0.53 -6.99
N ASP A 91 -2.01 -0.46 -6.90
CA ASP A 91 -2.94 -0.80 -7.97
C ASP A 91 -4.07 0.25 -8.14
N VAL A 92 -4.45 0.95 -7.06
CA VAL A 92 -5.62 1.84 -7.01
C VAL A 92 -5.21 3.32 -7.02
N ILE A 93 -4.15 3.68 -6.30
CA ILE A 93 -3.69 5.07 -6.13
C ILE A 93 -2.49 5.31 -7.04
N GLU A 94 -2.67 6.13 -8.07
CA GLU A 94 -1.64 6.43 -9.08
C GLU A 94 -0.39 7.04 -8.44
N ASP A 95 -0.57 8.05 -7.56
CA ASP A 95 0.52 8.72 -6.85
C ASP A 95 1.01 7.87 -5.65
N THR A 96 1.39 6.62 -5.91
CA THR A 96 2.01 5.73 -4.93
C THR A 96 3.50 5.59 -5.20
N SER A 97 4.33 5.94 -4.20
CA SER A 97 5.75 5.66 -4.15
C SER A 97 6.06 4.52 -3.19
N ALA A 98 7.08 3.71 -3.47
CA ALA A 98 7.46 2.59 -2.61
C ALA A 98 8.98 2.49 -2.47
N PHE A 99 9.46 2.42 -1.23
CA PHE A 99 10.87 2.35 -0.88
C PHE A 99 11.14 1.17 0.05
N GLY A 100 12.27 0.51 -0.16
CA GLY A 100 12.75 -0.51 0.77
C GLY A 100 13.34 0.13 2.02
N TRP A 101 12.86 -0.23 3.20
CA TRP A 101 13.45 0.24 4.45
C TRP A 101 14.79 -0.45 4.74
N SER A 102 15.80 0.34 5.02
CA SER A 102 17.08 -0.10 5.59
C SER A 102 17.43 0.77 6.80
N ARG A 103 18.09 0.16 7.78
CA ARG A 103 18.55 0.89 8.96
C ARG A 103 19.76 1.79 8.68
N THR A 104 20.57 1.40 7.69
CA THR A 104 21.88 2.00 7.42
C THR A 104 21.91 2.82 6.14
N GLU A 105 21.02 2.55 5.23
CA GLU A 105 20.95 3.22 3.93
C GLU A 105 19.55 3.73 3.68
N VAL A 106 19.43 5.01 3.39
CA VAL A 106 18.17 5.63 2.99
C VAL A 106 18.22 5.87 1.50
N ASP A 107 17.21 5.42 0.76
CA ASP A 107 17.09 5.73 -0.65
C ASP A 107 17.01 7.25 -0.82
N ALA A 108 17.89 7.82 -1.66
CA ALA A 108 17.98 9.27 -1.85
C ALA A 108 16.70 9.91 -2.41
N GLN A 109 15.85 9.13 -3.08
CA GLN A 109 14.57 9.61 -3.59
C GLN A 109 13.52 9.77 -2.47
N LEU A 110 13.66 9.06 -1.34
CA LEU A 110 12.72 9.18 -0.23
C LEU A 110 12.77 10.56 0.43
N PRO A 111 13.93 11.09 0.89
CA PRO A 111 13.99 12.46 1.38
C PRO A 111 13.53 13.49 0.33
N ALA A 112 13.91 13.30 -0.94
CA ALA A 112 13.48 14.19 -2.02
C ALA A 112 11.96 14.23 -2.19
N LEU A 113 11.26 13.08 -2.08
CA LEU A 113 9.80 13.01 -2.09
C LEU A 113 9.19 13.72 -0.86
N LEU A 114 9.77 13.52 0.33
CA LEU A 114 9.28 14.13 1.57
C LEU A 114 9.50 15.65 1.63
N ASP A 115 10.46 16.17 0.86
CA ASP A 115 10.79 17.60 0.75
C ASP A 115 10.14 18.28 -0.45
N ASP A 116 9.48 17.52 -1.34
CA ASP A 116 8.81 18.07 -2.51
C ASP A 116 7.65 18.98 -2.08
N PRO A 117 7.66 20.27 -2.48
CA PRO A 117 6.69 21.27 -2.02
C PRO A 117 5.25 20.97 -2.44
N GLN A 118 5.02 20.13 -3.43
CA GLN A 118 3.66 19.69 -3.80
C GLN A 118 3.01 18.84 -2.72
N TRP A 119 3.81 18.20 -1.83
CA TRP A 119 3.32 17.27 -0.83
C TRP A 119 3.34 17.87 0.57
N GLN A 120 2.34 17.49 1.36
CA GLN A 120 2.34 17.66 2.80
C GLN A 120 2.34 16.27 3.46
N PRO A 121 3.52 15.77 3.88
CA PRO A 121 3.67 14.42 4.37
C PRO A 121 3.15 14.27 5.81
N TYR A 122 2.45 13.15 6.06
CA TYR A 122 1.99 12.68 7.36
C TYR A 122 2.53 11.26 7.58
N LEU A 123 3.27 11.06 8.68
CA LEU A 123 3.65 9.71 9.09
C LEU A 123 2.46 9.06 9.80
N VAL A 124 1.95 7.95 9.26
CA VAL A 124 0.80 7.26 9.83
C VAL A 124 1.28 6.21 10.82
N PHE A 125 1.07 6.48 12.10
CA PHE A 125 1.45 5.57 13.19
C PHE A 125 0.63 5.88 14.45
N PRO A 126 0.42 4.93 15.39
CA PRO A 126 -0.29 5.23 16.62
C PRO A 126 0.42 6.32 17.42
N GLY A 127 -0.35 7.34 17.85
CA GLY A 127 0.17 8.55 18.48
C GLY A 127 0.92 8.28 19.80
N GLU A 128 0.62 7.19 20.50
CA GLU A 128 1.30 6.77 21.73
C GLU A 128 2.81 6.50 21.58
N TYR A 129 3.29 6.38 20.33
CA TYR A 129 4.72 6.17 20.02
C TYR A 129 5.47 7.45 19.66
N ALA A 130 4.78 8.58 19.52
CA ALA A 130 5.36 9.87 19.18
C ALA A 130 5.26 10.85 20.34
N GLY A 131 6.09 11.90 20.32
CA GLY A 131 5.91 13.02 21.22
C GLY A 131 4.56 13.71 20.95
N PRO A 132 3.85 14.19 21.99
CA PRO A 132 2.50 14.75 21.85
C PRO A 132 2.45 15.95 20.90
N GLU A 133 3.53 16.71 20.77
CA GLU A 133 3.67 17.86 19.88
C GLU A 133 3.63 17.49 18.39
N ARG A 134 3.90 16.23 18.08
CA ARG A 134 3.88 15.72 16.69
C ARG A 134 2.55 15.07 16.32
N VAL A 135 1.73 14.72 17.32
CA VAL A 135 0.50 13.94 17.05
C VAL A 135 -0.60 14.84 16.52
N VAL A 136 -1.15 14.45 15.38
CA VAL A 136 -2.31 15.08 14.76
C VAL A 136 -3.44 14.06 14.56
N SER A 137 -4.68 14.51 14.70
CA SER A 137 -5.89 13.68 14.54
C SER A 137 -6.67 13.99 13.26
N SER A 138 -6.27 15.00 12.52
CA SER A 138 -6.92 15.42 11.28
C SER A 138 -5.90 15.76 10.21
N VAL A 139 -6.30 15.68 8.96
CA VAL A 139 -5.51 16.08 7.80
C VAL A 139 -5.84 17.54 7.48
N GLN A 140 -4.87 18.42 7.65
CA GLN A 140 -4.98 19.83 7.30
C GLN A 140 -3.87 20.15 6.29
N VAL A 141 -4.27 20.54 5.08
CA VAL A 141 -3.33 20.74 3.97
C VAL A 141 -3.21 22.23 3.68
N GLU A 142 -1.99 22.72 3.59
CA GLU A 142 -1.70 24.09 3.15
C GLU A 142 -2.16 24.30 1.70
N GLU A 143 -2.53 25.54 1.37
CA GLU A 143 -2.98 25.88 0.02
C GLU A 143 -1.91 25.51 -1.03
N GLY A 144 -2.36 24.88 -2.11
CA GLY A 144 -1.49 24.43 -3.19
C GLY A 144 -0.73 23.12 -2.94
N ARG A 145 -0.87 22.52 -1.74
CA ARG A 145 -0.25 21.22 -1.42
C ARG A 145 -1.28 20.09 -1.45
N ARG A 146 -0.78 18.87 -1.48
CA ARG A 146 -1.56 17.62 -1.47
C ARG A 146 -1.08 16.74 -0.31
N PRO A 147 -1.96 16.02 0.41
CA PRO A 147 -1.51 15.13 1.48
C PRO A 147 -0.71 13.96 0.92
N LEU A 148 0.39 13.60 1.60
CA LEU A 148 1.19 12.41 1.33
C LEU A 148 1.21 11.53 2.57
N PHE A 149 0.59 10.35 2.51
CA PHE A 149 0.55 9.43 3.65
C PHE A 149 1.75 8.49 3.61
N VAL A 150 2.63 8.60 4.60
CA VAL A 150 3.82 7.75 4.76
C VAL A 150 3.43 6.55 5.64
N LEU A 151 3.35 5.37 5.05
CA LEU A 151 2.94 4.13 5.69
C LEU A 151 4.13 3.18 5.90
N LEU A 152 4.28 2.66 7.11
CA LEU A 152 5.31 1.67 7.43
C LEU A 152 4.76 0.25 7.17
N ASP A 153 5.01 -0.29 5.98
CA ASP A 153 4.50 -1.60 5.56
C ASP A 153 5.41 -2.74 6.03
N ALA A 154 5.01 -3.36 7.15
CA ALA A 154 5.76 -4.37 7.85
C ALA A 154 4.88 -5.17 8.82
N THR A 155 5.45 -6.17 9.50
CA THR A 155 4.83 -6.70 10.73
C THR A 155 4.89 -5.65 11.85
N TRP A 156 3.96 -5.72 12.80
CA TRP A 156 3.88 -4.74 13.89
C TRP A 156 5.22 -4.52 14.62
N THR A 157 5.94 -5.59 14.96
CA THR A 157 7.26 -5.51 15.60
C THR A 157 8.28 -4.81 14.71
N GLN A 158 8.24 -5.08 13.40
CA GLN A 158 9.12 -4.43 12.42
C GLN A 158 8.75 -2.96 12.24
N ALA A 159 7.46 -2.64 12.11
CA ALA A 159 6.99 -1.25 11.96
C ALA A 159 7.41 -0.38 13.15
N ARG A 160 7.29 -0.87 14.39
CA ARG A 160 7.81 -0.18 15.58
C ARG A 160 9.32 0.03 15.53
N LYS A 161 10.09 -0.94 14.99
CA LYS A 161 11.52 -0.78 14.80
C LYS A 161 11.81 0.26 13.72
N MET A 162 11.09 0.23 12.61
CA MET A 162 11.21 1.21 11.52
C MET A 162 10.93 2.62 12.03
N PHE A 163 9.83 2.82 12.75
CA PHE A 163 9.47 4.09 13.37
C PHE A 163 10.62 4.66 14.21
N ARG A 164 11.19 3.85 15.14
CA ARG A 164 12.26 4.29 16.06
C ARG A 164 13.63 4.42 15.42
N LYS A 165 13.87 3.86 14.25
CA LYS A 165 15.19 3.79 13.59
C LYS A 165 15.25 4.54 12.26
N SER A 166 14.30 5.44 12.05
CA SER A 166 14.21 6.28 10.86
C SER A 166 14.16 7.76 11.24
N PRO A 167 15.27 8.35 11.73
CA PRO A 167 15.29 9.74 12.24
C PRO A 167 14.88 10.77 11.17
N TYR A 168 15.00 10.44 9.88
CA TYR A 168 14.52 11.29 8.79
C TYR A 168 12.98 11.45 8.77
N LEU A 169 12.25 10.62 9.52
CA LEU A 169 10.80 10.75 9.72
C LEU A 169 10.43 11.57 10.97
N ASP A 170 11.39 11.90 11.83
CA ASP A 170 11.11 12.55 13.12
C ASP A 170 10.55 13.95 12.99
N ARG A 171 10.77 14.61 11.86
CA ARG A 171 10.23 15.95 11.53
C ARG A 171 8.78 15.92 11.05
N LEU A 172 8.22 14.76 10.71
CA LEU A 172 6.88 14.65 10.16
C LEU A 172 5.82 14.65 11.28
N PRO A 173 4.67 15.31 11.08
CA PRO A 173 3.52 15.09 11.95
C PRO A 173 3.09 13.61 11.91
N VAL A 174 2.67 13.09 13.05
CA VAL A 174 2.20 11.72 13.20
C VAL A 174 0.69 11.70 13.21
N LEU A 175 0.10 11.19 12.16
CA LEU A 175 -1.35 11.00 12.06
C LEU A 175 -1.74 9.73 12.81
N GLY A 176 -2.36 9.90 13.99
CA GLY A 176 -2.89 8.82 14.80
C GLY A 176 -4.28 8.42 14.34
N LEU A 177 -4.41 7.24 13.72
CA LEU A 177 -5.71 6.69 13.37
C LEU A 177 -6.32 5.95 14.56
N GLN A 178 -7.60 6.20 14.82
CA GLN A 178 -8.41 5.46 15.78
C GLN A 178 -9.57 4.76 15.06
N PRO A 179 -9.32 3.62 14.42
CA PRO A 179 -10.34 2.92 13.67
C PRO A 179 -11.39 2.32 14.61
N GLU A 180 -12.65 2.63 14.41
CA GLU A 180 -13.78 2.04 15.12
C GLU A 180 -14.11 0.63 14.61
N THR A 181 -13.57 0.28 13.45
CA THR A 181 -13.87 -0.99 12.76
C THR A 181 -12.72 -1.97 12.86
N LEU A 182 -13.05 -3.24 13.09
CA LEU A 182 -12.10 -4.34 13.07
C LEU A 182 -11.55 -4.55 11.65
N SER A 183 -10.31 -5.03 11.55
CA SER A 183 -9.66 -5.33 10.29
C SER A 183 -10.49 -6.32 9.44
N ARG A 184 -10.80 -5.94 8.21
CA ARG A 184 -11.47 -6.79 7.21
C ARG A 184 -10.51 -7.78 6.57
N TYR A 185 -9.22 -7.54 6.71
CA TYR A 185 -8.20 -8.37 6.05
C TYR A 185 -7.95 -9.67 6.80
N ARG A 186 -8.68 -10.72 6.44
CA ARG A 186 -8.65 -12.04 7.08
C ARG A 186 -7.45 -12.91 6.73
N LEU A 187 -6.56 -12.45 5.85
CA LEU A 187 -5.38 -13.22 5.41
C LEU A 187 -4.23 -13.17 6.42
N ARG A 188 -4.17 -12.14 7.24
CA ARG A 188 -3.19 -11.96 8.31
C ARG A 188 -3.86 -12.23 9.65
N ARG A 189 -3.35 -13.21 10.38
CA ARG A 189 -3.76 -13.43 11.76
C ARG A 189 -3.04 -12.43 12.65
N SER A 190 -3.75 -11.43 13.13
CA SER A 190 -3.32 -10.61 14.25
C SER A 190 -3.71 -11.28 15.56
N LYS A 191 -2.87 -11.12 16.61
CA LYS A 191 -3.25 -11.53 17.97
C LYS A 191 -4.20 -10.53 18.64
N ARG A 192 -4.42 -9.38 18.01
CA ARG A 192 -5.29 -8.29 18.46
C ARG A 192 -6.24 -7.95 17.33
N ASP A 193 -7.51 -7.89 17.65
CA ASP A 193 -8.59 -7.65 16.70
C ASP A 193 -8.62 -6.19 16.19
N ASP A 194 -7.84 -5.30 16.82
CA ASP A 194 -7.73 -3.87 16.52
C ASP A 194 -6.63 -3.52 15.48
N HIS A 195 -5.93 -4.51 14.91
CA HIS A 195 -4.87 -4.28 13.96
C HIS A 195 -5.38 -4.30 12.50
N LEU A 196 -5.31 -3.16 11.85
CA LEU A 196 -5.61 -2.99 10.43
C LEU A 196 -4.44 -3.45 9.55
N CYS A 197 -4.75 -3.92 8.33
CA CYS A 197 -3.73 -4.12 7.30
C CYS A 197 -3.38 -2.78 6.60
N THR A 198 -2.27 -2.75 5.86
CA THR A 198 -1.75 -1.53 5.23
C THR A 198 -2.77 -0.87 4.28
N ALA A 199 -3.56 -1.66 3.54
CA ALA A 199 -4.61 -1.11 2.66
C ALA A 199 -5.78 -0.51 3.44
N GLU A 200 -6.18 -1.10 4.58
CA GLU A 200 -7.22 -0.54 5.45
C GLU A 200 -6.76 0.79 6.07
N VAL A 201 -5.49 0.86 6.50
CA VAL A 201 -4.88 2.11 6.99
C VAL A 201 -4.88 3.17 5.90
N ALA A 202 -4.48 2.82 4.67
CA ALA A 202 -4.49 3.75 3.54
C ALA A 202 -5.91 4.26 3.23
N ALA A 203 -6.91 3.37 3.22
CA ALA A 203 -8.29 3.76 2.96
C ALA A 203 -8.81 4.77 4.00
N LEU A 204 -8.51 4.57 5.29
CA LEU A 204 -8.85 5.53 6.33
C LEU A 204 -8.16 6.89 6.15
N CYS A 205 -6.88 6.90 5.73
CA CYS A 205 -6.15 8.13 5.43
C CYS A 205 -6.79 8.90 4.26
N LEU A 206 -7.16 8.19 3.19
CA LEU A 206 -7.84 8.76 2.03
C LEU A 206 -9.19 9.35 2.43
N GLU A 207 -9.97 8.65 3.25
CA GLU A 207 -11.26 9.14 3.77
C GLU A 207 -11.07 10.43 4.58
N LEU A 208 -10.09 10.48 5.49
CA LEU A 208 -9.74 11.67 6.28
C LEU A 208 -9.31 12.86 5.43
N ALA A 209 -8.73 12.61 4.26
CA ALA A 209 -8.32 13.64 3.30
C ALA A 209 -9.46 14.08 2.35
N GLY A 210 -10.64 13.46 2.43
CA GLY A 210 -11.76 13.73 1.53
C GLY A 210 -11.76 12.93 0.22
N ASP A 211 -10.79 12.04 0.01
CA ASP A 211 -10.71 11.13 -1.14
C ASP A 211 -11.63 9.89 -0.95
N VAL A 212 -12.89 10.13 -0.57
CA VAL A 212 -13.85 9.09 -0.18
C VAL A 212 -14.04 8.02 -1.26
N ARG A 213 -14.13 8.44 -2.55
CA ARG A 213 -14.30 7.49 -3.67
C ARG A 213 -13.09 6.56 -3.81
N ALA A 214 -11.88 7.06 -3.63
CA ALA A 214 -10.66 6.27 -3.70
C ALA A 214 -10.55 5.32 -2.48
N ALA A 215 -10.94 5.77 -1.29
CA ALA A 215 -11.03 4.95 -0.09
C ALA A 215 -12.00 3.78 -0.28
N ASP A 216 -13.20 4.05 -0.80
CA ASP A 216 -14.22 3.04 -1.07
C ASP A 216 -13.78 2.04 -2.15
N ALA A 217 -13.12 2.51 -3.20
CA ALA A 217 -12.56 1.67 -4.26
C ALA A 217 -11.48 0.72 -3.71
N LEU A 218 -10.57 1.24 -2.88
CA LEU A 218 -9.51 0.44 -2.24
C LEU A 218 -10.09 -0.62 -1.30
N ASN A 219 -11.11 -0.27 -0.51
CA ASN A 219 -11.81 -1.21 0.36
C ASN A 219 -12.53 -2.31 -0.44
N ALA A 220 -13.26 -1.95 -1.50
CA ALA A 220 -13.94 -2.91 -2.36
C ALA A 220 -12.94 -3.85 -3.05
N TYR A 221 -11.81 -3.32 -3.52
CA TYR A 221 -10.75 -4.11 -4.14
C TYR A 221 -10.07 -5.06 -3.15
N LEU A 222 -9.84 -4.62 -1.91
CA LEU A 222 -9.32 -5.46 -0.83
C LEU A 222 -10.28 -6.61 -0.47
N ASP A 223 -11.58 -6.35 -0.42
CA ASP A 223 -12.60 -7.37 -0.11
C ASP A 223 -12.58 -8.48 -1.18
N VAL A 224 -12.61 -8.11 -2.47
CA VAL A 224 -12.56 -9.06 -3.59
C VAL A 224 -11.21 -9.77 -3.65
N PHE A 225 -10.08 -9.05 -3.45
CA PHE A 225 -8.77 -9.67 -3.37
C PHE A 225 -8.70 -10.75 -2.28
N SER A 226 -9.25 -10.45 -1.11
CA SER A 226 -9.28 -11.37 0.03
C SER A 226 -10.10 -12.64 -0.30
N GLN A 227 -11.25 -12.48 -0.93
CA GLN A 227 -12.09 -13.58 -1.38
C GLN A 227 -11.35 -14.48 -2.38
N HIS A 228 -10.77 -13.90 -3.45
CA HIS A 228 -9.99 -14.64 -4.45
C HIS A 228 -8.78 -15.35 -3.86
N TYR A 229 -8.05 -14.69 -2.96
CA TYR A 229 -6.89 -15.29 -2.31
C TYR A 229 -7.27 -16.47 -1.42
N LEU A 230 -8.38 -16.37 -0.68
CA LEU A 230 -8.87 -17.46 0.17
C LEU A 230 -9.45 -18.61 -0.65
N ALA A 231 -10.19 -18.32 -1.73
CA ALA A 231 -10.72 -19.32 -2.65
C ALA A 231 -9.59 -20.12 -3.31
N ALA A 232 -8.52 -19.46 -3.72
CA ALA A 232 -7.33 -20.12 -4.28
C ALA A 232 -6.63 -21.09 -3.31
N LYS A 233 -6.75 -20.88 -2.00
CA LYS A 233 -6.19 -21.79 -0.97
C LYS A 233 -7.03 -23.04 -0.77
N ALA A 234 -8.33 -22.96 -1.01
CA ALA A 234 -9.31 -24.02 -0.76
C ALA A 234 -9.91 -24.57 -2.07
N PRO A 235 -9.20 -24.58 -3.19
CA PRO A 235 -9.58 -24.64 -4.61
C PRO A 235 -11.11 -24.58 -4.85
N ARG A 236 -11.67 -23.40 -4.57
CA ARG A 236 -13.09 -23.11 -4.76
C ARG A 236 -13.24 -22.10 -5.89
N ALA A 237 -14.29 -22.25 -6.70
CA ALA A 237 -14.69 -21.21 -7.64
C ALA A 237 -15.13 -19.94 -6.88
N VAL A 238 -14.93 -18.78 -7.49
CA VAL A 238 -15.45 -17.51 -7.01
C VAL A 238 -16.65 -17.15 -7.87
N ASP A 239 -17.76 -16.76 -7.22
CA ASP A 239 -18.90 -16.17 -7.90
C ASP A 239 -18.57 -14.71 -8.24
N LEU A 240 -18.43 -14.42 -9.54
CA LEU A 240 -18.09 -13.08 -10.04
C LEU A 240 -19.30 -12.12 -10.07
N GLU A 241 -20.49 -12.62 -9.75
CA GLU A 241 -21.73 -11.84 -9.70
C GLU A 241 -22.20 -11.58 -8.25
N ASP A 242 -21.40 -11.94 -7.25
CA ASP A 242 -21.73 -11.68 -5.86
C ASP A 242 -21.68 -10.18 -5.50
N ALA A 243 -22.18 -9.84 -4.31
CA ALA A 243 -22.28 -8.46 -3.83
C ALA A 243 -20.93 -7.73 -3.77
N LEU A 244 -19.81 -8.44 -3.50
CA LEU A 244 -18.49 -7.84 -3.44
C LEU A 244 -18.03 -7.41 -4.84
N HIS A 245 -18.20 -8.27 -5.84
CA HIS A 245 -17.87 -7.97 -7.22
C HIS A 245 -18.79 -6.88 -7.78
N GLN A 246 -20.09 -6.92 -7.49
CA GLN A 246 -21.02 -5.87 -7.92
C GLN A 246 -20.62 -4.50 -7.34
N ARG A 247 -20.23 -4.46 -6.06
CA ARG A 247 -19.70 -3.23 -5.46
C ARG A 247 -18.42 -2.77 -6.18
N LEU A 248 -17.47 -3.67 -6.45
CA LEU A 248 -16.22 -3.33 -7.10
C LEU A 248 -16.43 -2.84 -8.55
N LYS A 249 -17.40 -3.39 -9.28
CA LYS A 249 -17.76 -2.96 -10.65
C LYS A 249 -18.04 -1.45 -10.75
N THR A 250 -18.49 -0.81 -9.68
CA THR A 250 -18.79 0.64 -9.69
C THR A 250 -17.55 1.53 -9.78
N PHE A 251 -16.35 0.95 -9.69
CA PHE A 251 -15.06 1.64 -9.72
C PHE A 251 -14.17 1.23 -10.91
N LEU A 252 -14.66 0.37 -11.82
CA LEU A 252 -13.92 -0.07 -13.01
C LEU A 252 -13.95 0.94 -14.14
#